data_6bc2e9739dd186675bd63e6e2e1b6fef
#
_entry.id   6bc2e9739dd186675bd63e6e2e1b6fef
#
_cell.length_a   1.000
_cell.length_b   1.000
_cell.length_c   1.000
_cell.angle_alpha   90.00
_cell.angle_beta   90.00
_cell.angle_gamma   90.00
#
_symmetry.space_group_name_H-M   'P 1'
#
loop_
_entity.id
_entity.type
_entity.pdbx_description
1 polymer ?
#
loop_
_entity_poly.entity_id
_entity_poly.type
_entity_poly.pdbx_seq_one_letter_code
_entity_poly.pdbx_strand_id
1 'polypeptide(L)' 'MSAKEMFEKLGFKKIYSILDDACYFNKKDNVRIRFHQTEYGNCVLIEDDCHMATFITINEIQAINKQIEELRWE' A
#
# COMPACT_ATOMS: atom_id res chain seq x y z
N MET A 1 3.61 6.39 15.21
CA MET A 1 4.25 6.31 13.90
C MET A 1 3.19 6.36 12.82
N SER A 2 3.37 7.18 11.79
CA SER A 2 2.42 7.26 10.69
C SER A 2 2.57 6.07 9.72
N ALA A 3 1.54 5.83 8.92
CA ALA A 3 1.63 4.81 7.88
C ALA A 3 2.78 5.10 6.92
N LYS A 4 2.96 6.37 6.54
CA LYS A 4 4.06 6.77 5.66
C LYS A 4 5.41 6.37 6.25
N GLU A 5 5.62 6.64 7.53
CA GLU A 5 6.87 6.27 8.19
C GLU A 5 7.06 4.75 8.24
N MET A 6 5.98 4.01 8.50
CA MET A 6 6.03 2.56 8.53
C MET A 6 6.41 1.99 7.16
N PHE A 7 5.80 2.51 6.09
CA PHE A 7 6.13 2.08 4.73
C PHE A 7 7.55 2.47 4.35
N GLU A 8 8.02 3.66 4.74
CA GLU A 8 9.39 4.07 4.45
C GLU A 8 10.42 3.15 5.08
N LYS A 9 10.16 2.69 6.31
CA LYS A 9 11.05 1.72 6.97
C LYS A 9 11.11 0.39 6.24
N LEU A 10 10.08 0.06 5.48
CA LEU A 10 10.03 -1.19 4.71
C LEU A 10 10.60 -1.03 3.29
N GLY A 11 11.09 0.16 2.96
CA GLY A 11 11.67 0.41 1.64
C GLY A 11 10.70 0.97 0.62
N PHE A 12 9.48 1.30 1.05
CA PHE A 12 8.48 1.92 0.17
C PHE A 12 8.60 3.43 0.22
N LYS A 13 8.23 4.06 -0.89
CA LYS A 13 8.15 5.50 -1.00
C LYS A 13 6.73 5.88 -1.39
N LYS A 14 6.17 6.88 -0.70
CA LYS A 14 4.84 7.37 -1.06
C LYS A 14 4.94 8.11 -2.38
N ILE A 15 4.06 7.75 -3.32
CA ILE A 15 3.98 8.41 -4.62
C ILE A 15 2.59 9.01 -4.80
N TYR A 16 2.52 10.05 -5.61
CA TYR A 16 1.25 10.69 -5.94
C TYR A 16 0.53 9.88 -7.01
N SER A 17 -0.76 9.64 -6.79
CA SER A 17 -1.63 9.02 -7.78
C SER A 17 -3.00 9.69 -7.72
N ILE A 18 -3.47 10.20 -8.84
CA ILE A 18 -4.76 10.88 -8.91
C ILE A 18 -5.93 9.91 -8.67
N LEU A 19 -5.71 8.61 -8.92
CA LEU A 19 -6.76 7.60 -8.81
C LEU A 19 -6.83 6.96 -7.43
N ASP A 20 -5.84 7.21 -6.57
CA ASP A 20 -5.72 6.51 -5.29
C ASP A 20 -5.73 7.49 -4.12
N ASP A 21 -6.29 7.05 -2.99
CA ASP A 21 -6.24 7.83 -1.75
C ASP A 21 -4.83 7.81 -1.15
N ALA A 22 -4.10 6.72 -1.39
CA ALA A 22 -2.69 6.61 -1.03
C ALA A 22 -2.04 5.58 -1.95
N CYS A 23 -0.76 5.76 -2.22
CA CYS A 23 -0.02 4.82 -3.05
C CYS A 23 1.44 4.78 -2.61
N TYR A 24 1.99 3.58 -2.48
CA TYR A 24 3.37 3.36 -2.06
C TYR A 24 4.06 2.44 -3.05
N PHE A 25 5.33 2.76 -3.35
CA PHE A 25 6.10 2.01 -4.32
C PHE A 25 7.45 1.60 -3.73
N ASN A 26 7.80 0.33 -3.86
CA ASN A 26 9.12 -0.20 -3.51
C ASN A 26 9.86 -0.50 -4.81
N LYS A 27 10.83 0.36 -5.14
CA LYS A 27 11.57 0.25 -6.39
C LYS A 27 12.45 -1.02 -6.43
N LYS A 28 13.00 -1.41 -5.28
CA LYS A 28 13.89 -2.57 -5.21
C LYS A 28 13.17 -3.86 -5.60
N ASP A 29 11.96 -4.03 -5.07
CA ASP A 29 11.17 -5.23 -5.29
C ASP A 29 10.14 -5.04 -6.40
N ASN A 30 10.02 -3.80 -6.90
CA ASN A 30 9.06 -3.41 -7.93
C ASN A 30 7.63 -3.76 -7.54
N VAL A 31 7.28 -3.44 -6.29
CA VAL A 31 5.96 -3.68 -5.72
C VAL A 31 5.28 -2.35 -5.45
N ARG A 32 4.01 -2.26 -5.82
CA ARG A 32 3.19 -1.09 -5.57
C ARG A 32 1.99 -1.49 -4.73
N ILE A 33 1.70 -0.72 -3.68
CA ILE A 33 0.52 -0.93 -2.83
C ILE A 33 -0.35 0.30 -2.96
N ARG A 34 -1.57 0.11 -3.47
CA ARG A 34 -2.49 1.19 -3.79
C ARG A 34 -3.76 1.09 -2.93
N PHE A 35 -4.18 2.23 -2.37
CA PHE A 35 -5.40 2.33 -1.57
C PHE A 35 -6.44 3.05 -2.42
N HIS A 36 -7.40 2.31 -2.92
CA HIS A 36 -8.28 2.75 -3.99
C HIS A 36 -9.76 2.54 -3.63
N GLN A 37 -10.59 3.53 -3.93
CA GLN A 37 -12.03 3.41 -3.76
C GLN A 37 -12.64 2.90 -5.07
N THR A 38 -13.44 1.84 -4.97
CA THR A 38 -14.12 1.27 -6.13
C THR A 38 -15.63 1.29 -5.89
N GLU A 39 -16.41 0.96 -6.93
CA GLU A 39 -17.84 0.81 -6.78
C GLU A 39 -18.23 -0.33 -5.83
N TYR A 40 -17.30 -1.25 -5.57
CA TYR A 40 -17.52 -2.37 -4.65
C TYR A 40 -17.03 -2.06 -3.22
N GLY A 41 -16.47 -0.87 -3.01
CA GLY A 41 -15.97 -0.46 -1.72
C GLY A 41 -14.51 -0.06 -1.77
N ASN A 42 -13.93 0.14 -0.58
CA ASN A 42 -12.53 0.51 -0.44
C ASN A 42 -11.65 -0.73 -0.60
N CYS A 43 -10.64 -0.65 -1.44
CA CYS A 43 -9.79 -1.79 -1.77
C CYS A 43 -8.32 -1.45 -1.63
N VAL A 44 -7.52 -2.46 -1.29
CA VAL A 44 -6.07 -2.37 -1.33
C VAL A 44 -5.60 -3.25 -2.48
N LEU A 45 -4.90 -2.65 -3.43
CA LEU A 45 -4.37 -3.34 -4.60
C LEU A 45 -2.87 -3.50 -4.42
N ILE A 46 -2.38 -4.72 -4.64
CA ILE A 46 -0.95 -5.01 -4.58
C ILE A 46 -0.53 -5.46 -5.96
N GLU A 47 0.36 -4.67 -6.57
CA GLU A 47 0.83 -4.92 -7.93
C GLU A 47 2.32 -5.18 -7.91
N ASP A 48 2.77 -6.22 -8.63
CA ASP A 48 4.19 -6.46 -8.86
C ASP A 48 4.37 -6.97 -10.28
N ASP A 49 5.63 -7.05 -10.72
CA ASP A 49 5.95 -7.52 -12.07
C ASP A 49 6.01 -9.03 -12.15
N CYS A 50 5.89 -9.71 -11.03
CA CYS A 50 6.00 -11.16 -10.98
C CYS A 50 4.61 -11.77 -11.10
N HIS A 51 4.43 -12.65 -12.07
CA HIS A 51 3.15 -13.35 -12.25
C HIS A 51 3.01 -14.53 -11.29
N MET A 52 3.92 -14.65 -10.34
CA MET A 52 3.87 -15.67 -9.29
C MET A 52 3.17 -15.13 -8.06
N ALA A 53 2.97 -15.97 -7.05
CA ALA A 53 2.34 -15.55 -5.81
C ALA A 53 3.12 -14.42 -5.15
N THR A 54 2.40 -13.37 -4.74
CA THR A 54 3.00 -12.23 -4.05
C THR A 54 2.96 -12.46 -2.56
N PHE A 55 4.10 -12.30 -1.90
CA PHE A 55 4.19 -12.39 -0.44
C PHE A 55 3.93 -11.02 0.17
N ILE A 56 3.14 -11.01 1.24
CA ILE A 56 2.95 -9.82 2.06
C ILE A 56 3.46 -10.17 3.45
N THR A 57 4.42 -9.39 3.93
CA THR A 57 4.96 -9.59 5.27
C THR A 57 4.01 -9.05 6.32
N ILE A 58 4.16 -9.53 7.56
CA ILE A 58 3.36 -9.03 8.68
C ILE A 58 3.60 -7.53 8.87
N ASN A 59 4.84 -7.07 8.69
CA ASN A 59 5.15 -5.64 8.82
C ASN A 59 4.42 -4.82 7.74
N GLU A 60 4.31 -5.35 6.53
CA GLU A 60 3.54 -4.70 5.46
C GLU A 60 2.06 -4.67 5.80
N ILE A 61 1.52 -5.75 6.34
CA ILE A 61 0.11 -5.80 6.77
C ILE A 61 -0.14 -4.74 7.85
N GLN A 62 0.77 -4.59 8.79
CA GLN A 62 0.64 -3.58 9.84
C GLN A 62 0.63 -2.17 9.27
N ALA A 63 1.50 -1.89 8.29
CA ALA A 63 1.54 -0.60 7.61
C ALA A 63 0.25 -0.35 6.83
N ILE A 64 -0.27 -1.37 6.15
CA ILE A 64 -1.54 -1.29 5.43
C ILE A 64 -2.68 -0.96 6.40
N ASN A 65 -2.75 -1.66 7.52
CA ASN A 65 -3.78 -1.42 8.54
C ASN A 65 -3.69 0.01 9.08
N LYS A 66 -2.49 0.51 9.30
CA LYS A 66 -2.29 1.88 9.77
C LYS A 66 -2.79 2.89 8.75
N GLN A 67 -2.51 2.65 7.47
CA GLN A 67 -3.00 3.53 6.41
C GLN A 67 -4.53 3.53 6.31
N ILE A 68 -5.15 2.37 6.45
CA ILE A 68 -6.61 2.26 6.46
C ILE A 68 -7.18 3.08 7.61
N GLU A 69 -6.57 2.99 8.79
CA GLU A 69 -6.97 3.76 9.96
C GLU A 69 -6.85 5.26 9.70
N GLU A 70 -5.74 5.70 9.10
CA GLU A 70 -5.51 7.13 8.81
C GLU A 70 -6.48 7.66 7.77
N LEU A 71 -6.87 6.83 6.78
CA LEU A 71 -7.88 7.20 5.80
C LEU A 71 -9.30 7.16 6.37
N ARG A 72 -9.45 6.62 7.55
CA ARG A 72 -10.75 6.42 8.22
C ARG A 72 -11.69 5.55 7.38
N TRP A 73 -11.13 4.58 6.72
CA TRP A 73 -11.91 3.59 5.99
C TRP A 73 -12.55 2.61 6.96
N GLU A 74 -13.80 2.28 6.66
CA GLU A 74 -14.54 1.29 7.45
C GLU A 74 -14.70 -0.02 6.68
#